data_d3d50da77588ba8e35e69c5031224963
#
_entry.id   d3d50da77588ba8e35e69c5031224963
#
_cell.length_a   1.000
_cell.length_b   1.000
_cell.length_c   1.000
_cell.angle_alpha   90.00
_cell.angle_beta   90.00
_cell.angle_gamma   90.00
#
_symmetry.space_group_name_H-M   'P 1'
#
loop_
_entity.id
_entity.type
_entity.pdbx_description
1 polymer ?
#
loop_
_entity_poly.entity_id
_entity_poly.type
_entity_poly.pdbx_seq_one_letter_code
_entity_poly.pdbx_strand_id
1 'polypeptide(L)'
;MVFQDPYSSLNPRMTVADIVAEPIDVHHLCPNKKAREERVRELMSIVGLNTEHATRYAHEFSGGQRQRIGIARALASDPEFIVCDEPVSALDVSIQAQVINMLEDLQKQLGLTYLFIAHDISVVKHISNRIAVMYLGHMMELAEANELTRHPLHPYTVSLMSAVPIPDPKESRKQKRIVLEGDVPSPLKVPTGCPFRTRCSRATKQCEELCPVMEEKAPGHYVACHNV
;
A
#
# COMPACT_ATOMS: atom_id res chain seq x y z
N MET A 1 -8.74 -2.31 8.32
CA MET A 1 -7.84 -1.34 7.66
C MET A 1 -6.60 -1.12 8.51
N VAL A 2 -5.41 -1.06 7.89
CA VAL A 2 -4.12 -0.71 8.50
C VAL A 2 -3.75 0.70 8.03
N PHE A 3 -3.43 1.59 8.95
CA PHE A 3 -3.22 3.01 8.68
C PHE A 3 -1.74 3.36 8.54
N GLN A 4 -1.46 4.47 7.87
CA GLN A 4 -0.13 5.01 7.57
C GLN A 4 0.69 5.34 8.83
N ASP A 5 0.08 6.02 9.79
CA ASP A 5 0.75 6.43 11.01
C ASP A 5 0.29 5.59 12.21
N PRO A 6 1.16 4.70 12.71
CA PRO A 6 0.84 3.87 13.86
C PRO A 6 0.69 4.66 15.17
N TYR A 7 1.19 5.90 15.23
CA TYR A 7 1.03 6.76 16.42
C TYR A 7 -0.37 7.36 16.52
N SER A 8 -0.85 7.93 15.42
CA SER A 8 -2.17 8.58 15.39
C SER A 8 -3.33 7.60 15.32
N SER A 9 -3.06 6.38 14.82
CA SER A 9 -4.10 5.34 14.63
C SER A 9 -4.44 4.54 15.89
N LEU A 10 -3.61 4.61 16.94
CA LEU A 10 -3.82 3.91 18.21
C LEU A 10 -4.15 4.91 19.33
N ASN A 11 -5.21 4.65 20.09
CA ASN A 11 -5.55 5.48 21.23
C ASN A 11 -4.49 5.31 22.34
N PRO A 12 -3.74 6.36 22.70
CA PRO A 12 -2.64 6.26 23.66
C PRO A 12 -3.08 5.97 25.10
N ARG A 13 -4.38 6.07 25.40
CA ARG A 13 -4.97 5.80 26.71
C ARG A 13 -5.49 4.37 26.86
N MET A 14 -5.45 3.59 25.79
CA MET A 14 -5.88 2.20 25.79
C MET A 14 -4.68 1.26 25.91
N THR A 15 -4.89 0.11 26.57
CA THR A 15 -3.91 -0.97 26.58
C THR A 15 -3.87 -1.66 25.22
N VAL A 16 -2.79 -2.39 24.93
CA VAL A 16 -2.68 -3.18 23.69
C VAL A 16 -3.84 -4.18 23.59
N ALA A 17 -4.19 -4.83 24.70
CA ALA A 17 -5.33 -5.75 24.72
C ALA A 17 -6.64 -5.07 24.35
N ASP A 18 -6.89 -3.87 24.83
CA ASP A 18 -8.13 -3.14 24.53
C ASP A 18 -8.16 -2.66 23.08
N ILE A 19 -7.03 -2.19 22.54
CA ILE A 19 -6.92 -1.78 21.13
C ILE A 19 -7.19 -2.95 20.19
N VAL A 20 -6.57 -4.11 20.45
CA VAL A 20 -6.74 -5.30 19.60
C VAL A 20 -8.15 -5.86 19.73
N ALA A 21 -8.74 -5.78 20.92
CA ALA A 21 -10.08 -6.30 21.18
C ALA A 21 -11.22 -5.36 20.75
N GLU A 22 -10.93 -4.09 20.45
CA GLU A 22 -11.98 -3.12 20.09
C GLU A 22 -12.92 -3.63 18.98
N PRO A 23 -12.45 -4.19 17.84
CA PRO A 23 -13.35 -4.78 16.84
C PRO A 23 -14.11 -5.99 17.36
N ILE A 24 -13.51 -6.81 18.23
CA ILE A 24 -14.15 -7.97 18.84
C ILE A 24 -15.35 -7.52 19.71
N ASP A 25 -15.15 -6.47 20.51
CA ASP A 25 -16.15 -5.95 21.40
C ASP A 25 -17.29 -5.25 20.66
N VAL A 26 -16.95 -4.42 19.64
CA VAL A 26 -17.93 -3.68 18.81
C VAL A 26 -18.83 -4.64 18.01
N HIS A 27 -18.26 -5.71 17.47
CA HIS A 27 -18.99 -6.68 16.64
C HIS A 27 -19.48 -7.91 17.44
N HIS A 28 -19.28 -7.95 18.76
CA HIS A 28 -19.70 -9.04 19.65
C HIS A 28 -19.21 -10.42 19.18
N LEU A 29 -17.94 -10.52 18.75
CA LEU A 29 -17.37 -11.70 18.15
C LEU A 29 -17.01 -12.81 19.16
N CYS A 30 -16.90 -12.48 20.44
CA CYS A 30 -16.58 -13.42 21.50
C CYS A 30 -17.72 -13.56 22.50
N PRO A 31 -18.06 -14.81 22.96
CA PRO A 31 -19.19 -15.06 23.83
C PRO A 31 -18.96 -14.60 25.29
N ASN A 32 -17.71 -14.46 25.72
CA ASN A 32 -17.37 -14.10 27.10
C ASN A 32 -15.95 -13.49 27.18
N LYS A 33 -15.63 -12.93 28.35
CA LYS A 33 -14.35 -12.29 28.62
C LYS A 33 -13.15 -13.22 28.42
N LYS A 34 -13.25 -14.49 28.80
CA LYS A 34 -12.15 -15.45 28.66
C LYS A 34 -11.82 -15.71 27.18
N ALA A 35 -12.83 -15.94 26.35
CA ALA A 35 -12.65 -16.12 24.90
C ALA A 35 -12.06 -14.87 24.24
N ARG A 36 -12.48 -13.66 24.67
CA ARG A 36 -11.89 -12.39 24.22
C ARG A 36 -10.39 -12.30 24.55
N GLU A 37 -10.00 -12.62 25.80
CA GLU A 37 -8.60 -12.60 26.22
C GLU A 37 -7.74 -13.62 25.47
N GLU A 38 -8.26 -14.82 25.26
CA GLU A 38 -7.61 -15.88 24.48
C GLU A 38 -7.40 -15.44 23.03
N ARG A 39 -8.43 -14.85 22.39
CA ARG A 39 -8.34 -14.33 21.02
C ARG A 39 -7.35 -13.18 20.88
N VAL A 40 -7.30 -12.28 21.81
CA VAL A 40 -6.30 -11.17 21.83
C VAL A 40 -4.89 -11.74 21.92
N ARG A 41 -4.62 -12.71 22.78
CA ARG A 41 -3.30 -13.33 22.89
C ARG A 41 -2.90 -14.06 21.59
N GLU A 42 -3.84 -14.76 20.99
CA GLU A 42 -3.63 -15.40 19.69
C GLU A 42 -3.25 -14.39 18.62
N LEU A 43 -4.00 -13.28 18.47
CA LEU A 43 -3.73 -12.23 17.51
C LEU A 43 -2.37 -11.55 17.75
N MET A 44 -2.03 -11.29 19.01
CA MET A 44 -0.70 -10.77 19.36
C MET A 44 0.43 -11.74 18.98
N SER A 45 0.23 -13.03 19.21
CA SER A 45 1.21 -14.07 18.83
C SER A 45 1.38 -14.16 17.31
N ILE A 46 0.29 -14.10 16.55
CA ILE A 46 0.27 -14.15 15.07
C ILE A 46 1.12 -13.01 14.47
N VAL A 47 1.07 -11.81 15.05
CA VAL A 47 1.88 -10.68 14.58
C VAL A 47 3.26 -10.59 15.25
N GLY A 48 3.65 -11.59 16.05
CA GLY A 48 4.96 -11.68 16.70
C GLY A 48 5.16 -10.69 17.85
N LEU A 49 4.08 -10.34 18.57
CA LEU A 49 4.14 -9.55 19.81
C LEU A 49 4.17 -10.47 21.04
N ASN A 50 4.92 -10.05 22.09
CA ASN A 50 4.88 -10.76 23.36
C ASN A 50 3.52 -10.58 24.05
N THR A 51 2.82 -11.65 24.30
CA THR A 51 1.47 -11.66 24.92
C THR A 51 1.46 -11.15 26.36
N GLU A 52 2.59 -11.21 27.08
CA GLU A 52 2.72 -10.62 28.42
C GLU A 52 2.60 -9.09 28.42
N HIS A 53 2.84 -8.46 27.26
CA HIS A 53 2.73 -7.01 27.09
C HIS A 53 1.30 -6.55 26.78
N ALA A 54 0.30 -7.41 26.84
CA ALA A 54 -1.10 -7.09 26.53
C ALA A 54 -1.67 -5.93 27.40
N THR A 55 -1.18 -5.80 28.64
CA THR A 55 -1.62 -4.76 29.59
C THR A 55 -0.85 -3.44 29.47
N ARG A 56 0.18 -3.37 28.63
CA ARG A 56 0.95 -2.13 28.41
C ARG A 56 0.19 -1.19 27.46
N TYR A 57 0.55 0.09 27.56
CA TYR A 57 0.00 1.13 26.68
C TYR A 57 0.76 1.21 25.35
N ALA A 58 0.07 1.63 24.29
CA ALA A 58 0.66 1.72 22.94
C ALA A 58 1.92 2.61 22.88
N HIS A 59 2.02 3.65 23.71
CA HIS A 59 3.17 4.57 23.70
C HIS A 59 4.47 3.94 24.26
N GLU A 60 4.40 2.79 24.94
CA GLU A 60 5.57 2.05 25.45
C GLU A 60 6.24 1.18 24.37
N PHE A 61 5.69 1.13 23.15
CA PHE A 61 6.17 0.28 22.06
C PHE A 61 6.90 1.08 20.98
N SER A 62 7.84 0.43 20.28
CA SER A 62 8.50 1.01 19.09
C SER A 62 7.51 1.20 17.94
N GLY A 63 7.88 2.01 16.93
CA GLY A 63 7.05 2.24 15.74
C GLY A 63 6.63 0.93 15.04
N GLY A 64 7.56 0.02 14.82
CA GLY A 64 7.28 -1.28 14.22
C GLY A 64 6.37 -2.17 15.07
N GLN A 65 6.52 -2.13 16.39
CA GLN A 65 5.62 -2.86 17.30
C GLN A 65 4.22 -2.25 17.31
N ARG A 66 4.07 -0.93 17.25
CA ARG A 66 2.77 -0.27 17.11
C ARG A 66 2.09 -0.62 15.79
N GLN A 67 2.87 -0.71 14.70
CA GLN A 67 2.32 -1.17 13.42
C GLN A 67 1.78 -2.59 13.52
N ARG A 68 2.49 -3.49 14.21
CA ARG A 68 2.01 -4.86 14.47
C ARG A 68 0.75 -4.88 15.33
N ILE A 69 0.60 -3.97 16.31
CA ILE A 69 -0.64 -3.80 17.09
C ILE A 69 -1.80 -3.38 16.16
N GLY A 70 -1.56 -2.42 15.25
CA GLY A 70 -2.55 -1.99 14.25
C GLY A 70 -2.96 -3.11 13.30
N ILE A 71 -2.01 -3.98 12.90
CA ILE A 71 -2.30 -5.16 12.07
C ILE A 71 -3.09 -6.21 12.86
N ALA A 72 -2.73 -6.48 14.13
CA ALA A 72 -3.50 -7.38 14.99
C ALA A 72 -4.95 -6.91 15.18
N ARG A 73 -5.16 -5.59 15.37
CA ARG A 73 -6.49 -4.98 15.41
C ARG A 73 -7.26 -5.20 14.11
N ALA A 74 -6.60 -5.03 12.95
CA ALA A 74 -7.24 -5.23 11.66
C ALA A 74 -7.64 -6.70 11.41
N LEU A 75 -6.91 -7.66 11.99
CA LEU A 75 -7.21 -9.10 11.92
C LEU A 75 -8.30 -9.54 12.88
N ALA A 76 -8.64 -8.74 13.88
CA ALA A 76 -9.52 -9.13 14.98
C ALA A 76 -10.96 -9.46 14.56
N SER A 77 -11.41 -8.95 13.40
CA SER A 77 -12.72 -9.23 12.80
C SER A 77 -12.73 -10.38 11.77
N ASP A 78 -11.67 -11.20 11.71
CA ASP A 78 -11.49 -12.28 10.74
C ASP A 78 -11.79 -11.84 9.27
N PRO A 79 -11.11 -10.79 8.76
CA PRO A 79 -11.42 -10.23 7.46
C PRO A 79 -10.90 -11.12 6.32
N GLU A 80 -11.61 -11.13 5.19
CA GLU A 80 -11.12 -11.69 3.91
C GLU A 80 -10.29 -10.64 3.13
N PHE A 81 -10.52 -9.35 3.40
CA PHE A 81 -9.92 -8.23 2.69
C PHE A 81 -9.42 -7.15 3.65
N ILE A 82 -8.17 -6.71 3.49
CA ILE A 82 -7.56 -5.64 4.29
C ILE A 82 -7.03 -4.53 3.38
N VAL A 83 -7.42 -3.29 3.68
CA VAL A 83 -6.80 -2.09 3.10
C VAL A 83 -5.58 -1.73 3.94
N CYS A 84 -4.40 -1.70 3.32
CA CYS A 84 -3.13 -1.27 3.91
C CYS A 84 -2.76 0.08 3.29
N ASP A 85 -3.01 1.16 4.04
CA ASP A 85 -2.72 2.53 3.62
C ASP A 85 -1.34 2.93 4.11
N GLU A 86 -0.35 2.90 3.21
CA GLU A 86 1.07 3.17 3.47
C GLU A 86 1.62 2.49 4.76
N PRO A 87 1.41 1.18 4.98
CA PRO A 87 1.59 0.54 6.28
C PRO A 87 3.04 0.48 6.75
N VAL A 88 4.00 0.91 5.94
CA VAL A 88 5.44 0.85 6.26
C VAL A 88 6.17 2.20 6.09
N SER A 89 5.50 3.25 5.61
CA SER A 89 6.12 4.52 5.25
C SER A 89 6.82 5.25 6.41
N ALA A 90 6.32 5.08 7.64
CA ALA A 90 6.86 5.71 8.85
C ALA A 90 7.90 4.85 9.59
N LEU A 91 8.40 3.75 8.98
CA LEU A 91 9.29 2.79 9.61
C LEU A 91 10.68 2.79 8.96
N ASP A 92 11.71 2.40 9.74
CA ASP A 92 13.06 2.15 9.22
C ASP A 92 13.06 1.00 8.22
N VAL A 93 13.96 1.03 7.22
CA VAL A 93 14.05 0.04 6.13
C VAL A 93 14.08 -1.41 6.61
N SER A 94 14.82 -1.70 7.69
CA SER A 94 14.90 -3.05 8.26
C SER A 94 13.58 -3.50 8.90
N ILE A 95 12.88 -2.59 9.53
CA ILE A 95 11.56 -2.85 10.14
C ILE A 95 10.48 -2.94 9.07
N GLN A 96 10.56 -2.12 7.99
CA GLN A 96 9.69 -2.24 6.83
C GLN A 96 9.73 -3.66 6.25
N ALA A 97 10.93 -4.20 6.01
CA ALA A 97 11.10 -5.57 5.48
C ALA A 97 10.46 -6.63 6.39
N GLN A 98 10.59 -6.48 7.71
CA GLN A 98 9.97 -7.41 8.66
C GLN A 98 8.44 -7.35 8.62
N VAL A 99 7.86 -6.15 8.50
CA VAL A 99 6.39 -5.98 8.42
C VAL A 99 5.87 -6.52 7.09
N ILE A 100 6.57 -6.31 5.98
CA ILE A 100 6.20 -6.82 4.67
C ILE A 100 6.20 -8.36 4.66
N ASN A 101 7.29 -8.98 5.13
CA ASN A 101 7.38 -10.43 5.22
C ASN A 101 6.26 -11.01 6.10
N MET A 102 5.97 -10.36 7.23
CA MET A 102 4.84 -10.77 8.08
C MET A 102 3.49 -10.67 7.35
N LEU A 103 3.24 -9.61 6.57
CA LEU A 103 2.00 -9.48 5.79
C LEU A 103 1.90 -10.55 4.70
N GLU A 104 3.00 -10.92 4.05
CA GLU A 104 3.02 -12.04 3.09
C GLU A 104 2.75 -13.39 3.76
N ASP A 105 3.31 -13.62 4.94
CA ASP A 105 3.07 -14.85 5.71
C ASP A 105 1.61 -14.93 6.16
N LEU A 106 1.04 -13.83 6.64
CA LEU A 106 -0.38 -13.73 6.98
C LEU A 106 -1.29 -13.96 5.77
N GLN A 107 -0.93 -13.44 4.60
CA GLN A 107 -1.67 -13.67 3.36
C GLN A 107 -1.73 -15.17 3.03
N LYS A 108 -0.58 -15.87 3.11
CA LYS A 108 -0.49 -17.30 2.83
C LYS A 108 -1.22 -18.15 3.86
N GLN A 109 -1.11 -17.82 5.14
CA GLN A 109 -1.68 -18.59 6.24
C GLN A 109 -3.20 -18.42 6.37
N LEU A 110 -3.70 -17.21 6.16
CA LEU A 110 -5.09 -16.85 6.39
C LEU A 110 -5.91 -16.64 5.10
N GLY A 111 -5.27 -16.74 3.92
CA GLY A 111 -5.95 -16.55 2.62
C GLY A 111 -6.39 -15.10 2.37
N LEU A 112 -5.69 -14.11 2.95
CA LEU A 112 -6.09 -12.71 2.91
C LEU A 112 -5.89 -12.08 1.53
N THR A 113 -6.79 -11.18 1.17
CA THR A 113 -6.62 -10.27 0.04
C THR A 113 -6.25 -8.87 0.55
N TYR A 114 -5.22 -8.25 -0.06
CA TYR A 114 -4.78 -6.90 0.29
C TYR A 114 -5.05 -5.89 -0.82
N LEU A 115 -5.52 -4.70 -0.44
CA LEU A 115 -5.31 -3.48 -1.21
C LEU A 115 -4.14 -2.73 -0.56
N PHE A 116 -2.96 -2.81 -1.17
CA PHE A 116 -1.73 -2.23 -0.63
C PHE A 116 -1.43 -0.90 -1.32
N ILE A 117 -1.52 0.20 -0.59
CA ILE A 117 -1.21 1.54 -1.07
C ILE A 117 0.19 1.91 -0.58
N ALA A 118 1.08 2.31 -1.47
CA ALA A 118 2.42 2.78 -1.12
C ALA A 118 3.00 3.68 -2.21
N HIS A 119 4.00 4.48 -1.84
CA HIS A 119 4.77 5.30 -2.77
C HIS A 119 6.10 4.64 -3.19
N ASP A 120 6.56 3.60 -2.49
CA ASP A 120 7.75 2.83 -2.87
C ASP A 120 7.38 1.70 -3.82
N ILE A 121 7.76 1.86 -5.09
CA ILE A 121 7.47 0.92 -6.17
C ILE A 121 8.15 -0.43 -5.92
N SER A 122 9.33 -0.45 -5.28
CA SER A 122 10.05 -1.69 -4.99
C SER A 122 9.27 -2.57 -4.02
N VAL A 123 8.68 -1.96 -3.00
CA VAL A 123 7.79 -2.62 -2.04
C VAL A 123 6.52 -3.12 -2.72
N VAL A 124 5.86 -2.25 -3.51
CA VAL A 124 4.64 -2.61 -4.24
C VAL A 124 4.89 -3.79 -5.18
N LYS A 125 6.00 -3.76 -5.94
CA LYS A 125 6.38 -4.85 -6.83
C LYS A 125 6.59 -6.18 -6.09
N HIS A 126 7.13 -6.12 -4.87
CA HIS A 126 7.44 -7.31 -4.09
C HIS A 126 6.17 -8.00 -3.57
N ILE A 127 5.25 -7.25 -2.97
CA ILE A 127 4.08 -7.80 -2.29
C ILE A 127 2.85 -8.00 -3.20
N SER A 128 2.79 -7.32 -4.37
CA SER A 128 1.57 -7.25 -5.17
C SER A 128 1.57 -8.22 -6.34
N ASN A 129 0.41 -8.85 -6.59
CA ASN A 129 0.18 -9.62 -7.83
C ASN A 129 -0.17 -8.71 -9.01
N ARG A 130 -0.93 -7.63 -8.75
CA ARG A 130 -1.31 -6.62 -9.75
C ARG A 130 -1.00 -5.24 -9.20
N ILE A 131 -0.60 -4.33 -10.08
CA ILE A 131 -0.28 -2.94 -9.74
C ILE A 131 -1.21 -2.02 -10.52
N ALA A 132 -1.80 -1.08 -9.79
CA ALA A 132 -2.57 0.03 -10.33
C ALA A 132 -1.79 1.33 -10.12
N VAL A 133 -1.54 2.06 -11.20
CA VAL A 133 -0.87 3.36 -11.16
C VAL A 133 -1.92 4.47 -11.26
N MET A 134 -1.91 5.36 -10.28
CA MET A 134 -2.85 6.49 -10.22
C MET A 134 -2.12 7.83 -10.34
N TYR A 135 -2.76 8.80 -10.97
CA TYR A 135 -2.30 10.18 -11.05
C TYR A 135 -3.48 11.14 -10.86
N LEU A 136 -3.38 12.06 -9.90
CA LEU A 136 -4.43 13.02 -9.55
C LEU A 136 -5.84 12.39 -9.41
N GLY A 137 -5.92 11.22 -8.74
CA GLY A 137 -7.19 10.52 -8.53
C GLY A 137 -7.70 9.69 -9.72
N HIS A 138 -6.99 9.70 -10.85
CA HIS A 138 -7.34 8.92 -12.03
C HIS A 138 -6.47 7.68 -12.18
N MET A 139 -7.07 6.56 -12.58
CA MET A 139 -6.33 5.34 -12.93
C MET A 139 -5.66 5.54 -14.29
N MET A 140 -4.34 5.39 -14.33
CA MET A 140 -3.55 5.56 -15.57
C MET A 140 -3.20 4.22 -16.21
N GLU A 141 -2.84 3.22 -15.39
CA GLU A 141 -2.41 1.92 -15.85
C GLU A 141 -2.69 0.84 -14.80
N LEU A 142 -3.04 -0.36 -15.23
CA LEU A 142 -3.31 -1.52 -14.38
C LEU A 142 -2.86 -2.79 -15.08
N ALA A 143 -1.92 -3.53 -14.50
CA ALA A 143 -1.47 -4.82 -15.03
C ALA A 143 -0.97 -5.75 -13.91
N GLU A 144 -0.56 -6.96 -14.30
CA GLU A 144 0.23 -7.86 -13.46
C GLU A 144 1.55 -7.19 -13.08
N ALA A 145 2.05 -7.42 -11.86
CA ALA A 145 3.16 -6.68 -11.29
C ALA A 145 4.46 -6.76 -12.12
N ASN A 146 4.80 -7.96 -12.61
CA ASN A 146 6.00 -8.14 -13.44
C ASN A 146 5.83 -7.53 -14.84
N GLU A 147 4.63 -7.66 -15.43
CA GLU A 147 4.31 -7.07 -16.73
C GLU A 147 4.41 -5.55 -16.67
N LEU A 148 3.73 -4.91 -15.72
CA LEU A 148 3.74 -3.45 -15.56
C LEU A 148 5.15 -2.90 -15.34
N THR A 149 5.97 -3.61 -14.53
CA THR A 149 7.33 -3.14 -14.20
C THR A 149 8.34 -3.35 -15.33
N ARG A 150 8.14 -4.35 -16.21
CA ARG A 150 9.02 -4.63 -17.36
C ARG A 150 8.59 -3.88 -18.61
N HIS A 151 7.28 -3.77 -18.83
CA HIS A 151 6.68 -3.21 -20.04
C HIS A 151 5.63 -2.13 -19.71
N PRO A 152 6.02 -1.05 -18.97
CA PRO A 152 5.11 0.04 -18.68
C PRO A 152 4.70 0.74 -19.98
N LEU A 153 3.42 0.97 -20.16
CA LEU A 153 2.87 1.56 -21.39
C LEU A 153 2.57 3.06 -21.21
N HIS A 154 1.92 3.43 -20.10
CA HIS A 154 1.58 4.83 -19.88
C HIS A 154 2.83 5.70 -19.63
N PRO A 155 2.99 6.87 -20.27
CA PRO A 155 4.17 7.73 -20.09
C PRO A 155 4.51 8.09 -18.65
N TYR A 156 3.51 8.23 -17.78
CA TYR A 156 3.71 8.44 -16.35
C TYR A 156 4.33 7.21 -15.67
N THR A 157 3.80 6.01 -15.94
CA THR A 157 4.37 4.76 -15.41
C THR A 157 5.80 4.54 -15.89
N VAL A 158 6.07 4.81 -17.17
CA VAL A 158 7.44 4.75 -17.72
C VAL A 158 8.38 5.68 -16.94
N SER A 159 7.95 6.91 -16.64
CA SER A 159 8.77 7.84 -15.86
C SER A 159 8.98 7.36 -14.42
N LEU A 160 7.95 6.81 -13.77
CA LEU A 160 8.04 6.23 -12.42
C LEU A 160 9.03 5.07 -12.40
N MET A 161 8.92 4.13 -13.35
CA MET A 161 9.83 2.97 -13.44
C MET A 161 11.28 3.40 -13.72
N SER A 162 11.48 4.48 -14.49
CA SER A 162 12.82 5.03 -14.74
C SER A 162 13.49 5.62 -13.49
N ALA A 163 12.72 5.93 -12.46
CA ALA A 163 13.22 6.49 -11.20
C ALA A 163 13.53 5.44 -10.13
N VAL A 164 13.14 4.18 -10.34
CA VAL A 164 13.40 3.08 -9.40
C VAL A 164 14.89 2.76 -9.38
N PRO A 165 15.57 2.80 -8.22
CA PRO A 165 16.98 2.47 -8.12
C PRO A 165 17.25 1.00 -8.49
N ILE A 166 18.23 0.76 -9.37
CA ILE A 166 18.70 -0.58 -9.67
C ILE A 166 19.89 -0.88 -8.75
N PRO A 167 19.88 -2.00 -8.00
CA PRO A 167 20.98 -2.34 -7.08
C PRO A 167 22.32 -2.58 -7.76
N ASP A 168 22.32 -2.98 -9.05
CA ASP A 168 23.55 -3.18 -9.81
C ASP A 168 24.12 -1.83 -10.31
N PRO A 169 25.34 -1.43 -9.86
CA PRO A 169 25.96 -0.18 -10.29
C PRO A 169 26.23 -0.07 -11.79
N LYS A 170 26.42 -1.20 -12.50
CA LYS A 170 26.65 -1.21 -13.94
C LYS A 170 25.38 -0.95 -14.70
N GLU A 171 24.28 -1.58 -14.31
CA GLU A 171 22.96 -1.38 -14.91
C GLU A 171 22.38 -0.01 -14.52
N SER A 172 22.57 0.43 -13.28
CA SER A 172 22.13 1.75 -12.81
C SER A 172 22.74 2.90 -13.63
N ARG A 173 24.02 2.77 -14.07
CA ARG A 173 24.67 3.79 -14.93
C ARG A 173 24.12 3.83 -16.35
N LYS A 174 23.50 2.77 -16.83
CA LYS A 174 22.88 2.70 -18.17
C LYS A 174 21.45 3.26 -18.15
N GLN A 175 20.80 3.23 -17.01
CA GLN A 175 19.43 3.70 -16.85
C GLN A 175 19.38 5.24 -16.94
N LYS A 176 18.68 5.75 -17.96
CA LYS A 176 18.41 7.19 -18.09
C LYS A 176 17.12 7.51 -17.35
N ARG A 177 17.23 8.21 -16.23
CA ARG A 177 16.07 8.74 -15.51
C ARG A 177 15.32 9.75 -16.37
N ILE A 178 14.02 9.53 -16.54
CA ILE A 178 13.13 10.48 -17.21
C ILE A 178 12.69 11.52 -16.21
N VAL A 179 13.17 12.76 -16.39
CA VAL A 179 12.76 13.89 -15.56
C VAL A 179 11.50 14.48 -16.17
N LEU A 180 10.42 14.50 -15.39
CA LEU A 180 9.17 15.14 -15.79
C LEU A 180 9.30 16.65 -15.63
N GLU A 181 9.01 17.39 -16.70
CA GLU A 181 9.00 18.85 -16.69
C GLU A 181 7.68 19.39 -16.12
N GLY A 182 7.73 20.60 -15.56
CA GLY A 182 6.58 21.31 -15.01
C GLY A 182 6.13 20.82 -13.61
N ASP A 183 5.34 21.66 -12.97
CA ASP A 183 4.79 21.39 -11.64
C ASP A 183 3.66 20.36 -11.66
N VAL A 184 3.47 19.68 -10.53
CA VAL A 184 2.31 18.80 -10.35
C VAL A 184 1.06 19.66 -10.19
N PRO A 185 0.05 19.54 -11.06
CA PRO A 185 -1.19 20.29 -10.91
C PRO A 185 -1.87 19.99 -9.57
N SER A 186 -2.60 20.98 -9.06
CA SER A 186 -3.38 20.78 -7.83
C SER A 186 -4.47 19.73 -8.05
N PRO A 187 -4.66 18.79 -7.11
CA PRO A 187 -5.75 17.83 -7.17
C PRO A 187 -7.15 18.50 -7.09
N LEU A 188 -7.23 19.75 -6.61
CA LEU A 188 -8.46 20.55 -6.63
C LEU A 188 -8.73 21.22 -7.99
N LYS A 189 -7.73 21.25 -8.87
CA LYS A 189 -7.83 21.85 -10.21
C LYS A 189 -7.15 20.94 -11.23
N VAL A 190 -7.74 19.78 -11.43
CA VAL A 190 -7.24 18.78 -12.39
C VAL A 190 -7.34 19.36 -13.81
N PRO A 191 -6.31 19.20 -14.66
CA PRO A 191 -6.36 19.62 -16.07
C PRO A 191 -7.51 18.97 -16.83
N THR A 192 -8.11 19.69 -17.78
CA THR A 192 -9.11 19.14 -18.70
C THR A 192 -8.49 18.06 -19.58
N GLY A 193 -9.29 17.11 -20.07
CA GLY A 193 -8.78 15.98 -20.86
C GLY A 193 -7.92 15.02 -20.03
N CYS A 194 -6.76 14.62 -20.56
CA CYS A 194 -5.84 13.74 -19.85
C CYS A 194 -5.20 14.47 -18.64
N PRO A 195 -5.33 13.95 -17.42
CA PRO A 195 -4.77 14.59 -16.22
C PRO A 195 -3.24 14.76 -16.26
N PHE A 196 -2.55 13.89 -16.98
CA PHE A 196 -1.09 13.91 -17.09
C PHE A 196 -0.56 14.77 -18.24
N ARG A 197 -1.43 15.33 -19.13
CA ARG A 197 -1.03 16.02 -20.36
C ARG A 197 -0.01 17.16 -20.18
N THR A 198 -0.11 17.89 -19.07
CA THR A 198 0.77 19.04 -18.80
C THR A 198 2.22 18.66 -18.53
N ARG A 199 2.48 17.38 -18.24
CA ARG A 199 3.81 16.82 -17.94
C ARG A 199 4.20 15.69 -18.88
N CYS A 200 3.34 15.39 -19.88
CA CYS A 200 3.53 14.30 -20.81
C CYS A 200 4.32 14.75 -22.04
N SER A 201 5.49 14.18 -22.29
CA SER A 201 6.28 14.44 -23.51
C SER A 201 5.62 13.94 -24.80
N ARG A 202 4.57 13.09 -24.68
CA ARG A 202 3.80 12.55 -25.81
C ARG A 202 2.41 13.16 -25.92
N ALA A 203 2.14 14.31 -25.24
CA ALA A 203 0.84 14.95 -25.26
C ALA A 203 0.46 15.40 -26.68
N THR A 204 -0.80 15.15 -27.06
CA THR A 204 -1.39 15.59 -28.34
C THR A 204 -2.58 16.46 -28.06
N LYS A 205 -3.13 17.10 -29.10
CA LYS A 205 -4.35 17.90 -29.00
C LYS A 205 -5.54 17.11 -28.44
N GLN A 206 -5.67 15.84 -28.79
CA GLN A 206 -6.67 14.95 -28.24
C GLN A 206 -6.58 14.82 -26.71
N CYS A 207 -5.35 14.82 -26.17
CA CYS A 207 -5.13 14.77 -24.71
C CYS A 207 -5.61 16.04 -23.98
N GLU A 208 -5.80 17.18 -24.69
CA GLU A 208 -6.35 18.40 -24.12
C GLU A 208 -7.88 18.38 -24.08
N GLU A 209 -8.49 17.76 -25.10
CA GLU A 209 -9.93 17.81 -25.33
C GLU A 209 -10.64 16.65 -24.63
N LEU A 210 -10.05 15.44 -24.63
CA LEU A 210 -10.70 14.22 -24.16
C LEU A 210 -9.91 13.55 -23.04
N CYS A 211 -10.62 13.12 -21.97
CA CYS A 211 -10.06 12.25 -20.94
C CYS A 211 -9.96 10.82 -21.51
N PRO A 212 -8.76 10.20 -21.51
CA PRO A 212 -8.62 8.83 -21.99
C PRO A 212 -9.37 7.86 -21.08
N VAL A 213 -10.06 6.90 -21.68
CA VAL A 213 -10.69 5.78 -20.97
C VAL A 213 -9.69 4.64 -20.82
N MET A 214 -9.90 3.81 -19.78
CA MET A 214 -9.10 2.62 -19.56
C MET A 214 -9.44 1.57 -20.61
N GLU A 215 -8.48 1.18 -21.42
CA GLU A 215 -8.60 0.16 -22.47
C GLU A 215 -7.60 -0.97 -22.25
N GLU A 216 -7.99 -2.19 -22.59
CA GLU A 216 -7.09 -3.34 -22.58
C GLU A 216 -6.20 -3.30 -23.82
N LYS A 217 -4.90 -3.10 -23.66
CA LYS A 217 -3.92 -3.02 -24.74
C LYS A 217 -3.15 -4.33 -24.96
N ALA A 218 -3.08 -5.16 -23.93
CA ALA A 218 -2.61 -6.55 -23.97
C ALA A 218 -3.41 -7.36 -22.93
N PRO A 219 -3.42 -8.69 -23.00
CA PRO A 219 -4.18 -9.51 -22.05
C PRO A 219 -3.89 -9.16 -20.60
N GLY A 220 -4.91 -8.66 -19.88
CA GLY A 220 -4.80 -8.22 -18.47
C GLY A 220 -4.04 -6.92 -18.26
N HIS A 221 -3.63 -6.19 -19.30
CA HIS A 221 -2.90 -4.93 -19.25
C HIS A 221 -3.78 -3.78 -19.76
N TYR A 222 -4.22 -2.95 -18.84
CA TYR A 222 -5.14 -1.84 -19.09
C TYR A 222 -4.44 -0.50 -18.98
N VAL A 223 -4.70 0.41 -19.92
CA VAL A 223 -4.05 1.73 -19.98
C VAL A 223 -5.05 2.82 -20.37
N ALA A 224 -5.01 3.95 -19.67
CA ALA A 224 -5.78 5.15 -20.02
C ALA A 224 -4.87 6.15 -20.78
N CYS A 225 -4.62 5.90 -22.07
CA CYS A 225 -3.76 6.75 -22.89
C CYS A 225 -4.19 6.73 -24.36
N HIS A 226 -4.24 7.91 -25.00
CA HIS A 226 -4.55 8.03 -26.43
C HIS A 226 -3.39 7.65 -27.35
N ASN A 227 -2.16 7.61 -26.81
CA ASN A 227 -0.92 7.48 -27.59
C ASN A 227 -0.19 6.14 -27.35
N VAL A 228 -0.94 5.09 -26.93
CA VAL A 228 -0.46 3.74 -26.68
C VAL A 228 -1.31 2.72 -27.40
#